data_31bf850dc614f39121b222872d6e1142
#
_entry.id   31bf850dc614f39121b222872d6e1142
#
_cell.length_a   1.000
_cell.length_b   1.000
_cell.length_c   1.000
_cell.angle_alpha   90.00
_cell.angle_beta   90.00
_cell.angle_gamma   90.00
#
_symmetry.space_group_name_H-M   'P 1'
#
loop_
_entity.id
_entity.type
_entity.pdbx_description
1 polymer ?
#
loop_
_entity_poly.entity_id
_entity_poly.type
_entity_poly.pdbx_seq_one_letter_code
_entity_poly.pdbx_strand_id
1 'polypeptide(L)'
;WNVGDDGFDTDQSWSGTLDNFVIINPAGHIFELDGPEGTYANGHTIKNGDVYVGIGQDLINVDANSIVDLMDIYFTDITGLNQINRVTAVGVTFNNIVLNVDSVSAYVNGTVPSGITAGQTPKANTSPLSWTWAKIAGLF
;
A
#
# COMPACT_ATOMS: atom_id res chain seq x y z
N TRP A 1 -8.47 6.84 -8.19
CA TRP A 1 -7.59 7.72 -8.94
C TRP A 1 -7.72 9.17 -8.49
N ASN A 2 -6.54 9.81 -8.25
CA ASN A 2 -6.43 11.25 -7.97
C ASN A 2 -7.33 11.72 -6.80
N VAL A 3 -7.32 10.93 -5.73
CA VAL A 3 -8.05 11.23 -4.50
C VAL A 3 -7.35 12.39 -3.80
N GLY A 4 -8.10 13.33 -3.24
CA GLY A 4 -7.55 14.51 -2.56
C GLY A 4 -7.02 14.24 -1.15
N ASP A 5 -7.01 12.99 -0.72
CA ASP A 5 -6.56 12.48 0.55
C ASP A 5 -5.91 11.10 0.34
N ASP A 6 -5.99 10.19 1.31
CA ASP A 6 -5.36 8.89 1.25
C ASP A 6 -5.95 7.97 0.19
N GLY A 7 -5.11 7.09 -0.37
CA GLY A 7 -5.51 6.15 -1.39
C GLY A 7 -6.43 5.05 -0.87
N PHE A 8 -6.10 4.53 0.29
CA PHE A 8 -6.91 3.60 1.07
C PHE A 8 -6.62 3.78 2.54
N ASP A 9 -7.65 4.12 3.27
CA ASP A 9 -7.63 4.44 4.68
C ASP A 9 -8.49 3.43 5.46
N THR A 10 -8.00 2.98 6.61
CA THR A 10 -8.72 2.07 7.50
C THR A 10 -8.73 2.60 8.91
N ASP A 11 -9.92 2.75 9.43
CA ASP A 11 -10.18 3.28 10.75
C ASP A 11 -10.75 2.24 11.70
N GLN A 12 -10.57 2.48 12.99
CA GLN A 12 -11.26 1.84 14.11
C GLN A 12 -11.05 0.32 14.16
N SER A 13 -12.08 -0.45 13.85
CA SER A 13 -12.05 -1.91 13.92
C SER A 13 -12.45 -2.54 12.59
N TRP A 14 -12.20 -1.83 11.48
CA TRP A 14 -12.49 -2.42 10.18
C TRP A 14 -11.70 -3.71 10.00
N SER A 15 -12.39 -4.75 9.55
CA SER A 15 -11.76 -6.02 9.20
C SER A 15 -12.34 -6.54 7.88
N GLY A 16 -11.47 -7.01 7.01
CA GLY A 16 -11.89 -7.46 5.70
C GLY A 16 -10.70 -7.70 4.78
N THR A 17 -10.97 -7.72 3.48
CA THR A 17 -9.93 -7.89 2.47
C THR A 17 -10.13 -6.88 1.35
N LEU A 18 -9.11 -6.07 1.08
CA LEU A 18 -8.96 -5.35 -0.17
C LEU A 18 -8.17 -6.25 -1.13
N ASP A 19 -8.80 -6.67 -2.22
CA ASP A 19 -8.21 -7.61 -3.17
C ASP A 19 -8.34 -7.09 -4.60
N ASN A 20 -7.25 -7.16 -5.35
CA ASN A 20 -7.16 -6.81 -6.77
C ASN A 20 -7.56 -5.35 -7.07
N PHE A 21 -6.66 -4.45 -6.79
CA PHE A 21 -6.89 -3.00 -6.91
C PHE A 21 -5.77 -2.29 -7.69
N VAL A 22 -6.09 -1.08 -8.13
CA VAL A 22 -5.11 -0.11 -8.63
C VAL A 22 -5.37 1.23 -7.94
N ILE A 23 -4.32 1.79 -7.30
CA ILE A 23 -4.33 3.13 -6.71
C ILE A 23 -3.45 4.03 -7.57
N ILE A 24 -3.93 5.24 -7.90
CA ILE A 24 -3.21 6.16 -8.77
C ILE A 24 -3.25 7.56 -8.18
N ASN A 25 -2.07 8.09 -7.87
CA ASN A 25 -1.83 9.48 -7.56
C ASN A 25 -2.77 10.06 -6.46
N PRO A 26 -2.89 9.46 -5.28
CA PRO A 26 -3.57 10.10 -4.16
C PRO A 26 -2.74 11.30 -3.66
N ALA A 27 -3.34 12.23 -2.95
CA ALA A 27 -2.64 13.38 -2.42
C ALA A 27 -2.11 13.17 -0.98
N GLY A 28 -2.72 12.24 -0.23
CA GLY A 28 -2.31 11.80 1.09
C GLY A 28 -1.39 10.57 1.05
N HIS A 29 -1.44 9.74 2.10
CA HIS A 29 -0.74 8.46 2.11
C HIS A 29 -1.33 7.51 1.07
N ILE A 30 -0.53 6.57 0.56
CA ILE A 30 -1.07 5.54 -0.31
C ILE A 30 -1.95 4.60 0.52
N PHE A 31 -1.42 4.15 1.65
CA PHE A 31 -2.16 3.41 2.66
C PHE A 31 -2.00 4.09 4.01
N GLU A 32 -3.10 4.49 4.64
CA GLU A 32 -3.19 4.85 6.05
C GLU A 32 -3.96 3.75 6.76
N LEU A 33 -3.28 3.02 7.64
CA LEU A 33 -3.79 1.76 8.18
C LEU A 33 -3.74 1.82 9.70
N ASP A 34 -4.77 2.42 10.27
CA ASP A 34 -4.90 2.59 11.71
C ASP A 34 -5.13 1.25 12.41
N GLY A 35 -4.68 1.18 13.64
CA GLY A 35 -4.89 0.04 14.50
C GLY A 35 -6.31 0.00 15.07
N PRO A 36 -6.75 -1.16 15.58
CA PRO A 36 -8.07 -1.30 16.15
C PRO A 36 -8.29 -0.40 17.36
N GLU A 37 -9.44 0.23 17.41
CA GLU A 37 -9.92 1.01 18.55
C GLU A 37 -10.95 0.24 19.37
N GLY A 38 -10.97 0.50 20.68
CA GLY A 38 -11.91 -0.15 21.59
C GLY A 38 -11.55 -1.59 21.92
N THR A 39 -12.53 -2.49 21.95
CA THR A 39 -12.36 -3.88 22.41
C THR A 39 -12.19 -4.90 21.29
N TYR A 40 -12.39 -4.49 20.04
CA TYR A 40 -12.17 -5.36 18.87
C TYR A 40 -10.73 -5.23 18.37
N ALA A 41 -10.08 -6.35 18.16
CA ALA A 41 -8.71 -6.44 17.66
C ALA A 41 -8.65 -7.35 16.42
N ASN A 42 -9.54 -7.11 15.47
CA ASN A 42 -9.54 -7.84 14.21
C ASN A 42 -8.57 -7.18 13.22
N GLY A 43 -7.85 -8.01 12.48
CA GLY A 43 -6.99 -7.57 11.40
C GLY A 43 -7.68 -7.60 10.04
N HIS A 44 -6.99 -7.06 9.05
CA HIS A 44 -7.42 -7.05 7.66
C HIS A 44 -6.27 -7.42 6.71
N THR A 45 -6.62 -7.70 5.46
CA THR A 45 -5.67 -8.10 4.42
C THR A 45 -5.77 -7.16 3.22
N ILE A 46 -4.63 -6.72 2.72
CA ILE A 46 -4.51 -5.91 1.50
C ILE A 46 -3.63 -6.66 0.53
N LYS A 47 -4.15 -7.01 -0.65
CA LYS A 47 -3.42 -7.87 -1.57
C LYS A 47 -3.73 -7.65 -3.06
N ASN A 48 -2.78 -8.10 -3.90
CA ASN A 48 -2.90 -8.11 -5.36
C ASN A 48 -3.12 -6.70 -5.93
N GLY A 49 -2.24 -5.77 -5.59
CA GLY A 49 -2.40 -4.36 -5.95
C GLY A 49 -1.25 -3.77 -6.74
N ASP A 50 -1.57 -2.85 -7.64
CA ASP A 50 -0.61 -1.96 -8.28
C ASP A 50 -0.85 -0.52 -7.85
N VAL A 51 0.23 0.19 -7.50
CA VAL A 51 0.20 1.54 -6.97
C VAL A 51 1.09 2.44 -7.81
N TYR A 52 0.51 3.47 -8.38
CA TYR A 52 1.18 4.57 -9.07
C TYR A 52 1.21 5.76 -8.11
N VAL A 53 2.34 5.96 -7.43
CA VAL A 53 2.46 6.85 -6.27
C VAL A 53 2.27 8.32 -6.65
N GLY A 54 2.98 8.79 -7.69
CA GLY A 54 2.85 10.17 -8.15
C GLY A 54 3.18 11.19 -7.07
N ILE A 55 2.21 12.00 -6.69
CA ILE A 55 2.35 13.03 -5.64
C ILE A 55 2.05 12.53 -4.23
N GLY A 56 1.67 11.25 -4.07
CA GLY A 56 1.34 10.67 -2.79
C GLY A 56 2.44 10.85 -1.74
N GLN A 57 2.04 10.79 -0.48
CA GLN A 57 2.93 10.90 0.68
C GLN A 57 3.59 9.55 0.99
N ASP A 58 3.46 9.04 2.22
CA ASP A 58 4.05 7.74 2.56
C ASP A 58 3.41 6.58 1.79
N LEU A 59 4.21 5.57 1.48
CA LEU A 59 3.74 4.38 0.77
C LEU A 59 2.83 3.55 1.67
N ILE A 60 3.24 3.35 2.92
CA ILE A 60 2.47 2.61 3.92
C ILE A 60 2.70 3.29 5.27
N ASN A 61 1.66 3.86 5.81
CA ASN A 61 1.61 4.40 7.16
C ASN A 61 0.74 3.49 8.03
N VAL A 62 1.31 2.93 9.08
CA VAL A 62 0.61 2.06 10.03
C VAL A 62 0.81 2.57 11.45
N ASP A 63 -0.13 2.28 12.33
CA ASP A 63 -0.01 2.50 13.74
C ASP A 63 0.76 1.36 14.44
N ALA A 64 1.20 1.62 15.67
CA ALA A 64 1.94 0.63 16.43
C ALA A 64 1.09 -0.62 16.78
N ASN A 65 -0.23 -0.47 16.82
CA ASN A 65 -1.19 -1.53 17.10
C ASN A 65 -1.96 -2.01 15.89
N SER A 66 -1.59 -1.59 14.67
CA SER A 66 -2.22 -2.09 13.44
C SER A 66 -2.05 -3.60 13.29
N ILE A 67 -3.10 -4.25 12.79
CA ILE A 67 -3.12 -5.69 12.53
C ILE A 67 -3.47 -5.86 11.05
N VAL A 68 -2.44 -5.99 10.21
CA VAL A 68 -2.63 -6.05 8.76
C VAL A 68 -1.63 -6.97 8.06
N ASP A 69 -2.14 -7.78 7.15
CA ASP A 69 -1.34 -8.56 6.20
C ASP A 69 -1.30 -7.85 4.85
N LEU A 70 -0.11 -7.37 4.46
CA LEU A 70 0.15 -6.75 3.17
C LEU A 70 0.87 -7.77 2.27
N MET A 71 0.28 -8.10 1.12
CA MET A 71 0.84 -9.13 0.25
C MET A 71 0.61 -8.84 -1.24
N ASP A 72 1.61 -9.17 -2.06
CA ASP A 72 1.52 -9.01 -3.51
C ASP A 72 1.13 -7.59 -3.94
N ILE A 73 1.90 -6.58 -3.51
CA ILE A 73 1.68 -5.17 -3.86
C ILE A 73 2.91 -4.62 -4.59
N TYR A 74 2.68 -3.96 -5.70
CA TYR A 74 3.70 -3.30 -6.49
C TYR A 74 3.54 -1.79 -6.45
N PHE A 75 4.62 -1.08 -6.16
CA PHE A 75 4.67 0.38 -6.15
C PHE A 75 5.57 0.89 -7.27
N THR A 76 5.08 1.81 -8.07
CA THR A 76 5.82 2.51 -9.12
C THR A 76 5.57 4.02 -9.05
N ASP A 77 6.29 4.79 -9.87
CA ASP A 77 6.25 6.25 -9.87
C ASP A 77 6.53 6.89 -8.51
N ILE A 78 7.42 6.22 -7.74
CA ILE A 78 7.81 6.69 -6.42
C ILE A 78 8.69 7.92 -6.59
N THR A 79 8.24 9.05 -6.04
CA THR A 79 8.95 10.33 -6.11
C THR A 79 9.28 10.80 -4.69
N GLY A 80 10.49 11.33 -4.51
CA GLY A 80 10.88 11.88 -3.22
C GLY A 80 11.17 10.83 -2.14
N LEU A 81 10.79 11.12 -0.90
CA LEU A 81 11.10 10.33 0.29
C LEU A 81 9.86 9.60 0.85
N ASN A 82 8.97 9.17 -0.02
CA ASN A 82 7.85 8.34 0.40
C ASN A 82 8.33 7.11 1.17
N GLN A 83 7.78 6.84 2.34
CA GLN A 83 8.30 5.81 3.24
C GLN A 83 7.26 4.74 3.58
N ILE A 84 7.79 3.57 3.93
CA ILE A 84 7.04 2.54 4.66
C ILE A 84 7.41 2.70 6.13
N ASN A 85 6.43 3.07 6.94
CA ASN A 85 6.63 3.39 8.35
C ASN A 85 6.34 2.20 9.27
N ARG A 86 6.93 2.21 10.46
CA ARG A 86 6.70 1.25 11.55
C ARG A 86 6.75 -0.22 11.13
N VAL A 87 7.72 -0.56 10.31
CA VAL A 87 7.91 -1.94 9.78
C VAL A 87 8.13 -3.01 10.87
N THR A 88 8.31 -2.62 12.12
CA THR A 88 8.45 -3.51 13.29
C THR A 88 7.18 -3.61 14.12
N ALA A 89 6.05 -3.02 13.70
CA ALA A 89 4.77 -3.21 14.36
C ALA A 89 4.39 -4.70 14.36
N VAL A 90 4.10 -5.25 15.54
CA VAL A 90 3.99 -6.72 15.74
C VAL A 90 2.85 -7.35 14.94
N GLY A 91 1.77 -6.59 14.72
CA GLY A 91 0.60 -7.06 13.98
C GLY A 91 0.69 -6.86 12.46
N VAL A 92 1.80 -6.32 11.94
CA VAL A 92 1.92 -5.99 10.51
C VAL A 92 2.87 -6.97 9.83
N THR A 93 2.40 -7.58 8.74
CA THR A 93 3.22 -8.47 7.92
C THR A 93 3.38 -7.93 6.51
N PHE A 94 4.56 -8.17 5.92
CA PHE A 94 4.90 -7.80 4.55
C PHE A 94 5.31 -9.05 3.78
N ASN A 95 4.62 -9.34 2.68
CA ASN A 95 4.91 -10.49 1.83
C ASN A 95 4.85 -10.08 0.36
N ASN A 96 5.99 -10.21 -0.34
CA ASN A 96 6.09 -9.88 -1.77
C ASN A 96 5.64 -8.45 -2.12
N ILE A 97 6.10 -7.49 -1.30
CA ILE A 97 5.96 -6.06 -1.58
C ILE A 97 7.13 -5.65 -2.48
N VAL A 98 6.83 -5.10 -3.63
CA VAL A 98 7.84 -4.75 -4.66
C VAL A 98 7.82 -3.25 -4.92
N LEU A 99 8.97 -2.61 -4.74
CA LEU A 99 9.16 -1.20 -5.04
C LEU A 99 9.98 -1.05 -6.33
N ASN A 100 9.51 -0.26 -7.28
CA ASN A 100 10.24 0.10 -8.49
C ASN A 100 11.30 1.17 -8.19
N VAL A 101 12.35 0.76 -7.51
CA VAL A 101 13.47 1.60 -7.08
C VAL A 101 14.78 0.83 -7.15
N ASP A 102 15.91 1.53 -7.13
CA ASP A 102 17.23 0.89 -7.12
C ASP A 102 17.57 0.24 -5.77
N SER A 103 17.09 0.84 -4.66
CA SER A 103 17.35 0.34 -3.31
C SER A 103 16.19 0.63 -2.37
N VAL A 104 15.62 -0.42 -1.79
CA VAL A 104 14.46 -0.30 -0.88
C VAL A 104 14.81 0.38 0.45
N SER A 105 16.06 0.34 0.88
CA SER A 105 16.47 0.89 2.18
C SER A 105 16.27 2.40 2.30
N ALA A 106 16.17 3.12 1.19
CA ALA A 106 15.89 4.55 1.18
C ALA A 106 14.39 4.85 1.47
N TYR A 107 13.53 3.85 1.32
CA TYR A 107 12.07 3.99 1.38
C TYR A 107 11.44 3.23 2.55
N VAL A 108 12.25 2.64 3.41
CA VAL A 108 11.78 1.91 4.61
C VAL A 108 12.33 2.58 5.86
N ASN A 109 11.46 3.00 6.73
CA ASN A 109 11.85 3.58 8.01
C ASN A 109 12.16 2.46 9.02
N GLY A 110 13.43 2.07 9.08
CA GLY A 110 13.94 1.00 9.93
C GLY A 110 14.65 -0.12 9.15
N THR A 111 14.72 -1.30 9.74
CA THR A 111 15.30 -2.47 9.07
C THR A 111 14.33 -3.01 8.03
N VAL A 112 14.79 -3.15 6.79
CA VAL A 112 13.97 -3.66 5.67
C VAL A 112 13.50 -5.08 5.97
N PRO A 113 12.18 -5.34 6.05
CA PRO A 113 11.65 -6.69 6.15
C PRO A 113 11.97 -7.54 4.91
N SER A 114 12.17 -8.83 5.09
CA SER A 114 12.50 -9.76 3.99
C SER A 114 11.41 -9.83 2.91
N GLY A 115 10.18 -9.46 3.24
CA GLY A 115 9.05 -9.41 2.30
C GLY A 115 9.02 -8.17 1.41
N ILE A 116 9.95 -7.22 1.56
CA ILE A 116 10.02 -6.00 0.75
C ILE A 116 11.26 -6.04 -0.12
N THR A 117 11.09 -5.91 -1.44
CA THR A 117 12.19 -6.04 -2.42
C THR A 117 12.11 -4.95 -3.49
N ALA A 118 13.24 -4.67 -4.14
CA ALA A 118 13.26 -3.87 -5.36
C ALA A 118 12.88 -4.71 -6.57
N GLY A 119 12.18 -4.12 -7.55
CA GLY A 119 11.84 -4.82 -8.79
C GLY A 119 10.77 -4.11 -9.61
N GLN A 120 10.37 -4.75 -10.72
CA GLN A 120 9.39 -4.21 -11.67
C GLN A 120 8.36 -5.29 -12.02
N THR A 121 7.62 -5.77 -11.02
CA THR A 121 6.68 -6.87 -11.21
C THR A 121 5.29 -6.48 -10.72
N PRO A 122 4.40 -6.00 -11.60
CA PRO A 122 2.99 -5.71 -11.28
C PRO A 122 2.28 -6.92 -10.68
N LYS A 123 1.30 -6.67 -9.84
CA LYS A 123 0.56 -7.68 -9.05
C LYS A 123 -0.93 -7.70 -9.33
N ALA A 124 -1.52 -6.56 -9.72
CA ALA A 124 -2.94 -6.49 -9.99
C ALA A 124 -3.32 -7.24 -11.28
N ASN A 125 -4.43 -7.96 -11.24
CA ASN A 125 -5.09 -8.39 -12.45
C ASN A 125 -5.95 -7.25 -13.00
N THR A 126 -5.47 -6.56 -14.01
CA THR A 126 -6.17 -5.39 -14.57
C THR A 126 -7.30 -5.75 -15.55
N SER A 127 -7.47 -7.01 -15.93
CA SER A 127 -8.51 -7.44 -16.87
C SER A 127 -9.93 -7.10 -16.41
N PRO A 128 -10.32 -7.33 -15.15
CA PRO A 128 -11.65 -6.93 -14.65
C PRO A 128 -11.86 -5.42 -14.59
N LEU A 129 -10.78 -4.63 -14.66
CA LEU A 129 -10.81 -3.16 -14.53
C LEU A 129 -10.92 -2.45 -15.89
N SER A 130 -11.08 -3.19 -17.00
CA SER A 130 -11.08 -2.68 -18.37
C SER A 130 -12.17 -1.63 -18.65
N TRP A 131 -13.25 -1.64 -17.91
CA TRP A 131 -14.37 -0.70 -18.00
C TRP A 131 -14.15 0.63 -17.27
N THR A 132 -13.12 0.71 -16.43
CA THR A 132 -12.85 1.92 -15.63
C THR A 132 -12.36 3.05 -16.52
N TRP A 133 -12.75 4.28 -16.16
CA TRP A 133 -12.26 5.46 -16.85
C TRP A 133 -10.72 5.54 -16.80
N ALA A 134 -10.11 5.21 -15.69
CA ALA A 134 -8.66 5.23 -15.52
C ALA A 134 -7.95 4.31 -16.53
N LYS A 135 -8.48 3.10 -16.76
CA LYS A 135 -7.95 2.18 -17.77
C LYS A 135 -8.16 2.69 -19.20
N ILE A 136 -9.35 3.23 -19.48
CA ILE A 136 -9.68 3.81 -20.80
C ILE A 136 -8.79 5.02 -21.10
N ALA A 137 -8.45 5.81 -20.09
CA ALA A 137 -7.53 6.94 -20.19
C ALA A 137 -6.05 6.55 -20.27
N GLY A 138 -5.72 5.25 -20.18
CA GLY A 138 -4.36 4.76 -20.26
C GLY A 138 -3.48 5.10 -19.05
N LEU A 139 -4.07 5.19 -17.85
CA LEU A 139 -3.34 5.54 -16.62
C LEU A 139 -2.65 4.33 -15.99
N PHE A 140 -2.96 3.10 -16.42
CA PHE A 140 -2.32 1.85 -16.01
C PHE A 140 -2.53 0.73 -17.04
#